data_f970db2e067f677577a49c627f86b0ad
#
_entry.id   f970db2e067f677577a49c627f86b0ad
#
_cell.length_a   1.000
_cell.length_b   1.000
_cell.length_c   1.000
_cell.angle_alpha   90.00
_cell.angle_beta   90.00
_cell.angle_gamma   90.00
#
_symmetry.space_group_name_H-M   'P 1'
#
loop_
_entity.id
_entity.type
_entity.pdbx_description
1 polymer ?
#
loop_
_entity_poly.entity_id
_entity_poly.type
_entity_poly.pdbx_seq_one_letter_code
_entity_poly.pdbx_strand_id
1 'polypeptide(L)'
;MICAIELFFDSETEEKIMSLAKKIADAGLSTKFLEWKTRPHVTLAVFNDADEGKCQKLLERFAKKHKAFPAFLESVGMFNETKTIFLSPIKTRNMYDLQSELLDLIKDFDSKGWEWYQPDRWVPHCTVALTSEDEEDVFYQASNLILREFEKTEGSYTSFGLVKITFPVEELVTFDFQ
;
A
#
# COMPACT_ATOMS: atom_id res chain seq x y z
N MET A 1 18.77 0.45 5.53
CA MET A 1 17.48 -0.23 5.80
C MET A 1 16.43 0.41 4.90
N ILE A 2 15.71 -0.37 4.10
CA ILE A 2 14.64 0.16 3.24
C ILE A 2 13.36 0.22 4.06
N CYS A 3 12.74 1.40 4.12
CA CYS A 3 11.49 1.64 4.81
C CYS A 3 10.44 2.18 3.85
N ALA A 4 9.18 1.90 4.17
CA ALA A 4 8.02 2.50 3.52
C ALA A 4 7.11 3.17 4.55
N ILE A 5 6.38 4.18 4.10
CA ILE A 5 5.25 4.73 4.82
C ILE A 5 4.00 4.28 4.08
N GLU A 6 3.17 3.53 4.79
CA GLU A 6 2.00 2.87 4.26
C GLU A 6 0.73 3.45 4.88
N LEU A 7 -0.25 3.77 4.04
CA LEU A 7 -1.57 4.26 4.43
C LEU A 7 -2.51 3.06 4.58
N PHE A 8 -3.14 2.90 5.74
CA PHE A 8 -3.99 1.76 6.07
C PHE A 8 -5.46 2.11 6.06
N PHE A 9 -6.27 1.10 5.73
CA PHE A 9 -7.71 1.21 5.68
C PHE A 9 -8.36 0.94 7.04
N ASP A 10 -9.66 1.18 7.13
CA ASP A 10 -10.50 0.65 8.21
C ASP A 10 -10.56 -0.89 8.14
N SER A 11 -10.91 -1.52 9.26
CA SER A 11 -10.89 -2.98 9.39
C SER A 11 -11.83 -3.70 8.41
N GLU A 12 -13.01 -3.14 8.13
CA GLU A 12 -13.97 -3.73 7.20
C GLU A 12 -13.41 -3.75 5.77
N THR A 13 -12.79 -2.64 5.36
CA THR A 13 -12.13 -2.53 4.05
C THR A 13 -10.94 -3.48 3.95
N GLU A 14 -10.09 -3.57 4.98
CA GLU A 14 -8.98 -4.53 5.02
C GLU A 14 -9.46 -5.98 4.88
N GLU A 15 -10.54 -6.36 5.59
CA GLU A 15 -11.11 -7.71 5.50
C GLU A 15 -11.60 -8.04 4.09
N LYS A 16 -12.25 -7.10 3.41
CA LYS A 16 -12.68 -7.28 2.00
C LYS A 16 -11.49 -7.49 1.07
N ILE A 17 -10.45 -6.68 1.21
CA ILE A 17 -9.22 -6.81 0.40
C ILE A 17 -8.53 -8.15 0.68
N MET A 18 -8.38 -8.52 1.95
CA MET A 18 -7.77 -9.80 2.35
C MET A 18 -8.57 -11.01 1.86
N SER A 19 -9.90 -10.88 1.76
CA SER A 19 -10.75 -11.93 1.19
C SER A 19 -10.41 -12.20 -0.28
N LEU A 20 -10.13 -11.17 -1.08
CA LEU A 20 -9.68 -11.33 -2.47
C LEU A 20 -8.31 -12.05 -2.54
N ALA A 21 -7.36 -11.65 -1.71
CA ALA A 21 -6.05 -12.29 -1.65
C ALA A 21 -6.14 -13.78 -1.25
N LYS A 22 -7.03 -14.10 -0.30
CA LYS A 22 -7.31 -15.50 0.08
C LYS A 22 -7.93 -16.30 -1.05
N LYS A 23 -8.87 -15.75 -1.81
CA LYS A 23 -9.45 -16.42 -2.99
C LYS A 23 -8.39 -16.81 -4.03
N ILE A 24 -7.38 -15.94 -4.23
CA ILE A 24 -6.23 -16.24 -5.12
C ILE A 24 -5.42 -17.43 -4.58
N ALA A 25 -5.12 -17.42 -3.28
CA ALA A 25 -4.38 -18.51 -2.64
C ALA A 25 -5.16 -19.83 -2.66
N ASP A 26 -6.46 -19.81 -2.35
CA ASP A 26 -7.34 -20.97 -2.35
C ASP A 26 -7.51 -21.58 -3.76
N ALA A 27 -7.40 -20.74 -4.79
CA ALA A 27 -7.37 -21.20 -6.18
C ALA A 27 -6.01 -21.79 -6.61
N GLY A 28 -5.00 -21.81 -5.71
CA GLY A 28 -3.66 -22.33 -5.98
C GLY A 28 -2.84 -21.46 -6.92
N LEU A 29 -3.18 -20.17 -7.07
CA LEU A 29 -2.54 -19.27 -8.02
C LEU A 29 -1.35 -18.52 -7.40
N SER A 30 -1.48 -17.96 -6.20
CA SER A 30 -0.37 -17.32 -5.48
C SER A 30 -0.66 -17.19 -3.99
N THR A 31 0.35 -17.46 -3.17
CA THR A 31 0.33 -17.24 -1.71
C THR A 31 1.23 -16.08 -1.29
N LYS A 32 2.00 -15.50 -2.21
CA LYS A 32 3.07 -14.53 -1.92
C LYS A 32 2.60 -13.36 -1.09
N PHE A 33 1.45 -12.76 -1.42
CA PHE A 33 0.91 -11.63 -0.67
C PHE A 33 0.63 -12.01 0.80
N LEU A 34 0.08 -13.20 1.05
CA LEU A 34 -0.21 -13.69 2.40
C LEU A 34 1.08 -14.04 3.17
N GLU A 35 2.08 -14.59 2.48
CA GLU A 35 3.39 -14.93 3.06
C GLU A 35 4.16 -13.69 3.52
N TRP A 36 3.99 -12.57 2.84
CA TRP A 36 4.61 -11.31 3.23
C TRP A 36 4.08 -10.74 4.55
N LYS A 37 2.90 -11.19 4.99
CA LYS A 37 2.25 -10.75 6.24
C LYS A 37 2.05 -9.24 6.33
N THR A 38 1.92 -8.60 5.20
CA THR A 38 1.62 -7.18 5.14
C THR A 38 0.11 -6.94 5.25
N ARG A 39 -0.27 -5.82 5.85
CA ARG A 39 -1.66 -5.36 5.83
C ARG A 39 -2.02 -4.83 4.45
N PRO A 40 -3.30 -4.86 4.03
CA PRO A 40 -3.77 -4.07 2.90
C PRO A 40 -3.42 -2.58 3.09
N HIS A 41 -2.72 -1.99 2.13
CA HIS A 41 -2.19 -0.64 2.26
C HIS A 41 -2.03 0.06 0.92
N VAL A 42 -1.85 1.37 0.99
CA VAL A 42 -1.33 2.17 -0.12
C VAL A 42 0.00 2.78 0.30
N THR A 43 1.08 2.46 -0.39
CA THR A 43 2.39 3.02 -0.10
C THR A 43 2.44 4.49 -0.50
N LEU A 44 2.77 5.37 0.44
CA LEU A 44 2.91 6.81 0.23
C LEU A 44 4.34 7.21 -0.14
N ALA A 45 5.33 6.54 0.43
CA ALA A 45 6.76 6.80 0.21
C ALA A 45 7.59 5.56 0.51
N VAL A 46 8.70 5.42 -0.22
CA VAL A 46 9.75 4.44 0.08
C VAL A 46 11.09 5.18 0.11
N PHE A 47 11.93 4.87 1.06
CA PHE A 47 13.22 5.53 1.25
C PHE A 47 14.26 4.59 1.87
N ASN A 48 15.54 4.94 1.71
CA ASN A 48 16.68 4.17 2.20
C ASN A 48 17.25 4.82 3.47
N ASP A 49 17.84 3.99 4.33
CA ASP A 49 18.71 4.41 5.44
C ASP A 49 18.15 5.46 6.40
N ALA A 50 16.85 5.38 6.68
CA ALA A 50 16.20 6.25 7.64
C ALA A 50 16.65 5.99 9.08
N ASP A 51 16.78 7.08 9.83
CA ASP A 51 16.84 7.03 11.30
C ASP A 51 15.42 6.77 11.83
N GLU A 52 15.18 5.53 12.28
CA GLU A 52 13.86 5.07 12.74
C GLU A 52 13.28 5.99 13.83
N GLY A 53 14.08 6.34 14.82
CA GLY A 53 13.61 7.16 15.94
C GLY A 53 13.22 8.58 15.55
N LYS A 54 13.91 9.18 14.57
CA LYS A 54 13.52 10.47 14.01
C LYS A 54 12.27 10.35 13.17
N CYS A 55 12.16 9.32 12.33
CA CYS A 55 10.98 9.06 11.53
C CYS A 55 9.74 8.89 12.40
N GLN A 56 9.79 8.07 13.44
CA GLN A 56 8.67 7.84 14.34
C GLN A 56 8.16 9.14 14.96
N LYS A 57 9.05 9.98 15.51
CA LYS A 57 8.67 11.26 16.12
C LYS A 57 8.05 12.24 15.12
N LEU A 58 8.54 12.24 13.88
CA LEU A 58 7.99 13.08 12.83
C LEU A 58 6.60 12.59 12.43
N LEU A 59 6.45 11.29 12.21
CA LEU A 59 5.19 10.67 11.79
C LEU A 59 4.11 10.77 12.87
N GLU A 60 4.46 10.66 14.15
CA GLU A 60 3.51 10.90 15.25
C GLU A 60 2.92 12.31 15.21
N ARG A 61 3.76 13.32 14.95
CA ARG A 61 3.30 14.71 14.82
C ARG A 61 2.46 14.92 13.57
N PHE A 62 2.81 14.23 12.50
CA PHE A 62 2.10 14.29 11.24
C PHE A 62 0.69 13.70 11.39
N ALA A 63 0.56 12.52 12.02
CA ALA A 63 -0.73 11.89 12.27
C ALA A 63 -1.72 12.79 13.02
N LYS A 64 -1.24 13.50 14.03
CA LYS A 64 -2.05 14.42 14.85
C LYS A 64 -2.64 15.61 14.09
N LYS A 65 -2.16 15.87 12.87
CA LYS A 65 -2.67 16.97 12.03
C LYS A 65 -3.73 16.51 11.03
N HIS A 66 -3.85 15.22 10.81
CA HIS A 66 -4.72 14.65 9.80
C HIS A 66 -5.89 13.90 10.45
N LYS A 67 -6.98 13.82 9.71
CA LYS A 67 -8.18 13.07 10.09
C LYS A 67 -8.37 11.91 9.12
N ALA A 68 -9.06 10.88 9.59
CA ALA A 68 -9.54 9.83 8.71
C ALA A 68 -10.33 10.42 7.53
N PHE A 69 -10.14 9.85 6.34
CA PHE A 69 -10.81 10.33 5.12
C PHE A 69 -11.23 9.18 4.22
N PRO A 70 -12.24 9.40 3.34
CA PRO A 70 -12.79 8.34 2.51
C PRO A 70 -11.76 7.69 1.59
N ALA A 71 -11.87 6.38 1.45
CA ALA A 71 -11.16 5.53 0.51
C ALA A 71 -12.14 4.96 -0.51
N PHE A 72 -11.82 5.05 -1.80
CA PHE A 72 -12.63 4.54 -2.90
C PHE A 72 -11.78 3.62 -3.75
N LEU A 73 -12.04 2.31 -3.69
CA LEU A 73 -11.39 1.32 -4.53
C LEU A 73 -12.31 1.06 -5.74
N GLU A 74 -11.93 1.57 -6.91
CA GLU A 74 -12.84 1.68 -8.06
C GLU A 74 -12.48 0.75 -9.21
N SER A 75 -11.24 0.26 -9.26
CA SER A 75 -10.77 -0.55 -10.37
C SER A 75 -9.65 -1.50 -9.98
N VAL A 76 -9.40 -2.46 -10.84
CA VAL A 76 -8.25 -3.37 -10.77
C VAL A 76 -7.18 -2.89 -11.73
N GLY A 77 -5.96 -2.84 -11.28
CA GLY A 77 -4.80 -2.51 -12.10
C GLY A 77 -3.73 -3.62 -12.04
N MET A 78 -2.79 -3.54 -12.96
CA MET A 78 -1.71 -4.50 -13.06
C MET A 78 -0.41 -3.81 -13.41
N PHE A 79 0.67 -4.20 -12.74
CA PHE A 79 2.03 -3.89 -13.17
C PHE A 79 2.60 -5.13 -13.86
N ASN A 80 2.70 -5.07 -15.18
CA ASN A 80 3.12 -6.22 -15.96
C ASN A 80 4.58 -6.63 -15.69
N GLU A 81 5.47 -5.65 -15.43
CA GLU A 81 6.89 -5.90 -15.18
C GLU A 81 7.10 -6.65 -13.86
N THR A 82 6.39 -6.28 -12.80
CA THR A 82 6.52 -6.89 -11.47
C THR A 82 5.48 -7.97 -11.19
N LYS A 83 4.65 -8.32 -12.20
CA LYS A 83 3.55 -9.28 -12.08
C LYS A 83 2.68 -9.06 -10.84
N THR A 84 2.39 -7.78 -10.57
CA THR A 84 1.59 -7.34 -9.42
C THR A 84 0.16 -7.03 -9.87
N ILE A 85 -0.83 -7.56 -9.15
CA ILE A 85 -2.25 -7.23 -9.31
C ILE A 85 -2.68 -6.42 -8.09
N PHE A 86 -3.36 -5.31 -8.33
CA PHE A 86 -3.73 -4.38 -7.27
C PHE A 86 -5.12 -3.78 -7.47
N LEU A 87 -5.73 -3.36 -6.39
CA LEU A 87 -6.89 -2.47 -6.42
C LEU A 87 -6.40 -1.03 -6.54
N SER A 88 -6.98 -0.29 -7.47
CA SER A 88 -6.62 1.10 -7.71
C SER A 88 -7.58 2.02 -6.95
N PRO A 89 -7.11 2.71 -5.90
CA PRO A 89 -7.90 3.73 -5.24
C PRO A 89 -7.99 5.00 -6.08
N ILE A 90 -9.10 5.73 -5.93
CA ILE A 90 -9.17 7.09 -6.48
C ILE A 90 -8.16 7.97 -5.74
N LYS A 91 -7.28 8.60 -6.52
CA LYS A 91 -6.35 9.62 -6.02
C LYS A 91 -7.13 10.91 -5.69
N THR A 92 -7.77 10.91 -4.52
CA THR A 92 -8.53 12.09 -4.05
C THR A 92 -7.59 13.26 -3.73
N ARG A 93 -8.15 14.47 -3.63
CA ARG A 93 -7.38 15.65 -3.22
C ARG A 93 -6.74 15.44 -1.85
N ASN A 94 -7.47 14.87 -0.89
CA ASN A 94 -6.93 14.58 0.44
C ASN A 94 -5.74 13.63 0.40
N MET A 95 -5.81 12.58 -0.40
CA MET A 95 -4.71 11.62 -0.56
C MET A 95 -3.48 12.29 -1.20
N TYR A 96 -3.69 13.11 -2.23
CA TYR A 96 -2.61 13.83 -2.89
C TYR A 96 -1.92 14.83 -1.95
N ASP A 97 -2.71 15.63 -1.23
CA ASP A 97 -2.19 16.63 -0.30
C ASP A 97 -1.45 15.97 0.86
N LEU A 98 -1.99 14.87 1.42
CA LEU A 98 -1.35 14.06 2.45
C LEU A 98 0.02 13.55 1.99
N GLN A 99 0.09 12.94 0.80
CA GLN A 99 1.34 12.43 0.27
C GLN A 99 2.35 13.56 0.01
N SER A 100 1.93 14.66 -0.58
CA SER A 100 2.80 15.79 -0.89
C SER A 100 3.39 16.40 0.37
N GLU A 101 2.57 16.61 1.40
CA GLU A 101 3.04 17.11 2.70
C GLU A 101 4.01 16.12 3.36
N LEU A 102 3.70 14.82 3.31
CA LEU A 102 4.59 13.78 3.84
C LEU A 102 5.94 13.79 3.15
N LEU A 103 5.98 13.85 1.82
CA LEU A 103 7.22 13.88 1.06
C LEU A 103 8.06 15.11 1.38
N ASP A 104 7.43 16.26 1.59
CA ASP A 104 8.13 17.47 2.02
C ASP A 104 8.78 17.30 3.40
N LEU A 105 8.13 16.59 4.31
CA LEU A 105 8.65 16.34 5.66
C LEU A 105 9.82 15.33 5.68
N ILE A 106 9.80 14.32 4.79
CA ILE A 106 10.84 13.30 4.77
C ILE A 106 12.06 13.66 3.93
N LYS A 107 12.07 14.80 3.25
CA LYS A 107 13.22 15.27 2.45
C LYS A 107 14.53 15.33 3.25
N ASP A 108 14.44 15.61 4.55
CA ASP A 108 15.60 15.68 5.43
C ASP A 108 16.19 14.31 5.79
N PHE A 109 15.45 13.22 5.54
CA PHE A 109 15.89 11.85 5.84
C PHE A 109 16.47 11.15 4.61
N ASP A 110 15.80 11.28 3.48
CA ASP A 110 16.26 10.80 2.18
C ASP A 110 15.83 11.81 1.12
N SER A 111 16.77 12.62 0.68
CA SER A 111 16.53 13.75 -0.22
C SER A 111 15.86 13.39 -1.54
N LYS A 112 15.79 12.11 -1.87
CA LYS A 112 15.21 11.66 -3.12
C LYS A 112 14.03 10.72 -2.97
N GLY A 113 13.99 9.89 -1.90
CA GLY A 113 13.05 8.77 -1.86
C GLY A 113 13.11 7.94 -3.15
N TRP A 114 12.23 7.00 -3.29
CA TRP A 114 12.12 6.29 -4.57
C TRP A 114 11.30 7.12 -5.57
N GLU A 115 11.81 7.27 -6.80
CA GLU A 115 11.21 8.14 -7.83
C GLU A 115 9.76 7.77 -8.20
N TRP A 116 9.40 6.50 -8.07
CA TRP A 116 8.05 6.00 -8.34
C TRP A 116 6.98 6.53 -7.38
N TYR A 117 7.41 7.04 -6.22
CA TYR A 117 6.54 7.64 -5.21
C TYR A 117 6.54 9.17 -5.24
N GLN A 118 7.20 9.78 -6.22
CA GLN A 118 7.10 11.23 -6.41
C GLN A 118 5.71 11.60 -6.95
N PRO A 119 5.14 12.77 -6.57
CA PRO A 119 3.74 13.12 -6.84
C PRO A 119 3.30 12.99 -8.31
N ASP A 120 4.20 13.33 -9.24
CA ASP A 120 3.93 13.30 -10.67
C ASP A 120 4.00 11.89 -11.29
N ARG A 121 4.59 10.93 -10.59
CA ARG A 121 4.77 9.54 -11.05
C ARG A 121 4.01 8.52 -10.24
N TRP A 122 3.54 8.91 -9.06
CA TRP A 122 2.91 8.01 -8.12
C TRP A 122 1.58 7.47 -8.64
N VAL A 123 1.51 6.16 -8.73
CA VAL A 123 0.31 5.38 -8.99
C VAL A 123 -0.14 4.77 -7.66
N PRO A 124 -1.13 5.33 -6.96
CA PRO A 124 -1.62 4.73 -5.74
C PRO A 124 -2.22 3.36 -6.03
N HIS A 125 -1.81 2.36 -5.28
CA HIS A 125 -2.25 0.97 -5.48
C HIS A 125 -2.25 0.20 -4.17
N CYS A 126 -3.22 -0.71 -4.03
CA CYS A 126 -3.29 -1.67 -2.94
C CYS A 126 -3.11 -3.07 -3.53
N THR A 127 -1.95 -3.66 -3.33
CA THR A 127 -1.62 -4.99 -3.86
C THR A 127 -2.53 -6.06 -3.25
N VAL A 128 -3.01 -6.97 -4.08
CA VAL A 128 -3.81 -8.13 -3.66
C VAL A 128 -3.20 -9.45 -4.09
N ALA A 129 -2.35 -9.45 -5.11
CA ALA A 129 -1.61 -10.63 -5.53
C ALA A 129 -0.30 -10.25 -6.23
N LEU A 130 0.68 -11.15 -6.10
CA LEU A 130 1.94 -11.12 -6.84
C LEU A 130 2.21 -12.52 -7.36
N THR A 131 2.73 -12.61 -8.58
CA THR A 131 3.19 -13.88 -9.15
C THR A 131 4.68 -13.79 -9.51
N SER A 132 5.30 -14.86 -9.94
CA SER A 132 6.67 -14.81 -10.43
C SER A 132 6.71 -14.32 -11.89
N GLU A 133 7.84 -13.74 -12.30
CA GLU A 133 8.02 -13.21 -13.66
C GLU A 133 7.88 -14.31 -14.73
N ASP A 134 8.27 -15.53 -14.40
CA ASP A 134 8.21 -16.73 -15.25
C ASP A 134 6.83 -17.44 -15.21
N GLU A 135 5.89 -16.98 -14.35
CA GLU A 135 4.55 -17.55 -14.18
C GLU A 135 3.48 -16.72 -14.89
N GLU A 136 3.67 -16.41 -16.16
CA GLU A 136 2.77 -15.52 -16.91
C GLU A 136 1.31 -16.03 -16.97
N ASP A 137 1.12 -17.32 -17.17
CA ASP A 137 -0.22 -17.94 -17.18
C ASP A 137 -0.92 -17.81 -15.82
N VAL A 138 -0.18 -17.98 -14.73
CA VAL A 138 -0.70 -17.80 -13.35
C VAL A 138 -1.10 -16.36 -13.13
N PHE A 139 -0.28 -15.40 -13.60
CA PHE A 139 -0.59 -13.97 -13.53
C PHE A 139 -1.92 -13.63 -14.21
N TYR A 140 -2.16 -14.14 -15.43
CA TYR A 140 -3.41 -13.89 -16.15
C TYR A 140 -4.60 -14.59 -15.48
N GLN A 141 -4.43 -15.81 -14.97
CA GLN A 141 -5.48 -16.52 -14.24
C GLN A 141 -5.87 -15.77 -12.96
N ALA A 142 -4.89 -15.31 -12.18
CA ALA A 142 -5.11 -14.51 -10.99
C ALA A 142 -5.80 -13.17 -11.32
N SER A 143 -5.36 -12.50 -12.40
CA SER A 143 -5.98 -11.27 -12.87
C SER A 143 -7.45 -11.48 -13.24
N ASN A 144 -7.76 -12.54 -13.99
CA ASN A 144 -9.13 -12.90 -14.36
C ASN A 144 -10.01 -13.23 -13.15
N LEU A 145 -9.44 -13.88 -12.14
CA LEU A 145 -10.17 -14.17 -10.90
C LEU A 145 -10.49 -12.87 -10.16
N ILE A 146 -9.52 -12.00 -9.96
CA ILE A 146 -9.75 -10.70 -9.31
C ILE A 146 -10.78 -9.86 -10.06
N LEU A 147 -10.70 -9.78 -11.40
CA LEU A 147 -11.66 -9.01 -12.20
C LEU A 147 -13.11 -9.52 -12.06
N ARG A 148 -13.32 -10.81 -11.79
CA ARG A 148 -14.67 -11.38 -11.57
C ARG A 148 -15.16 -11.19 -10.14
N GLU A 149 -14.25 -11.22 -9.17
CA GLU A 149 -14.58 -11.21 -7.74
C GLU A 149 -14.54 -9.81 -7.12
N PHE A 150 -13.91 -8.87 -7.80
CA PHE A 150 -13.80 -7.50 -7.29
C PHE A 150 -15.14 -6.76 -7.40
N GLU A 151 -15.55 -6.21 -6.28
CA GLU A 151 -16.63 -5.24 -6.18
C GLU A 151 -16.06 -3.90 -5.74
N LYS A 152 -16.57 -2.79 -6.31
CA LYS A 152 -16.20 -1.46 -5.86
C LYS A 152 -16.42 -1.34 -4.37
N THR A 153 -15.42 -0.82 -3.67
CA THR A 153 -15.43 -0.76 -2.22
C THR A 153 -15.22 0.68 -1.77
N GLU A 154 -16.13 1.14 -0.95
CA GLU A 154 -15.99 2.40 -0.21
C GLU A 154 -15.61 2.07 1.23
N GLY A 155 -14.65 2.83 1.77
CA GLY A 155 -14.15 2.69 3.12
C GLY A 155 -13.47 3.98 3.58
N SER A 156 -12.54 3.86 4.50
CA SER A 156 -11.80 5.00 5.03
C SER A 156 -10.33 4.65 5.23
N TYR A 157 -9.46 5.62 5.01
CA TYR A 157 -8.11 5.59 5.54
C TYR A 157 -8.12 6.09 6.97
N THR A 158 -7.66 5.26 7.90
CA THR A 158 -7.76 5.52 9.35
C THR A 158 -6.43 5.71 10.03
N SER A 159 -5.35 5.23 9.42
CA SER A 159 -4.01 5.26 10.00
C SER A 159 -2.94 5.15 8.92
N PHE A 160 -1.71 5.40 9.31
CA PHE A 160 -0.54 5.05 8.51
C PHE A 160 0.58 4.50 9.39
N GLY A 161 1.49 3.75 8.80
CA GLY A 161 2.60 3.13 9.50
C GLY A 161 3.94 3.32 8.81
N LEU A 162 4.98 3.21 9.61
CA LEU A 162 6.35 3.01 9.16
C LEU A 162 6.61 1.51 9.14
N VAL A 163 6.95 0.97 7.99
CA VAL A 163 7.28 -0.43 7.83
C VAL A 163 8.70 -0.60 7.31
N LYS A 164 9.33 -1.69 7.70
CA LYS A 164 10.62 -2.12 7.15
C LYS A 164 10.34 -3.17 6.09
N ILE A 165 10.87 -2.94 4.89
CA ILE A 165 10.71 -3.87 3.78
C ILE A 165 11.65 -5.06 3.97
N THR A 166 11.15 -6.08 4.63
CA THR A 166 11.76 -7.40 4.86
C THR A 166 10.77 -8.49 4.46
N PHE A 167 11.15 -9.74 4.47
CA PHE A 167 10.28 -10.88 4.22
C PHE A 167 10.31 -11.83 5.43
N PRO A 168 9.22 -11.91 6.21
CA PRO A 168 7.99 -11.10 6.11
C PRO A 168 8.21 -9.61 6.37
N VAL A 169 7.25 -8.77 5.98
CA VAL A 169 7.26 -7.32 6.27
C VAL A 169 7.19 -7.09 7.77
N GLU A 170 7.94 -6.13 8.28
CA GLU A 170 7.97 -5.75 9.69
C GLU A 170 7.33 -4.37 9.88
N GLU A 171 6.14 -4.33 10.50
CA GLU A 171 5.50 -3.09 10.91
C GLU A 171 6.21 -2.55 12.16
N LEU A 172 6.88 -1.41 12.04
CA LEU A 172 7.65 -0.80 13.13
C LEU A 172 6.76 0.01 14.07
N VAL A 173 5.84 0.79 13.51
CA VAL A 173 4.89 1.62 14.25
C VAL A 173 3.71 2.02 13.37
N THR A 174 2.54 2.13 13.98
CA THR A 174 1.32 2.66 13.34
C THR A 174 0.78 3.83 14.14
N PHE A 175 0.27 4.84 13.44
CA PHE A 175 -0.34 6.04 13.99
C PHE A 175 -1.74 6.21 13.42
N ASP A 176 -2.73 6.27 14.31
CA ASP A 176 -4.11 6.56 13.93
C ASP A 176 -4.27 8.06 13.62
N PHE A 177 -5.10 8.37 12.63
CA PHE A 177 -5.60 9.72 12.40
C PHE A 177 -6.57 10.15 13.49
N GLN A 178 -6.67 11.46 13.71
CA GLN A 178 -7.60 12.03 14.69
C GLN A 178 -9.04 12.11 14.19
#